data_8591d6fe15ffbb0c0a0d1a10d63bfe24
#
_entry.id   8591d6fe15ffbb0c0a0d1a10d63bfe24
#
_cell.length_a   1.000
_cell.length_b   1.000
_cell.length_c   1.000
_cell.angle_alpha   90.00
_cell.angle_beta   90.00
_cell.angle_gamma   90.00
#
_symmetry.space_group_name_H-M   'P 1'
#
loop_
_entity.id
_entity.type
_entity.pdbx_description
1 polymer ?
#
loop_
_entity_poly.entity_id
_entity_poly.type
_entity_poly.pdbx_seq_one_letter_code
_entity_poly.pdbx_strand_id
1 'polypeptide(L)'
;MNDHKLNFEKSDLIKYTKIFEEYRKTLENSTENANDEIKLYVEYPREISDFQRIFFNSDLVDIEYDRTMNERGWYNEKKLAEDIGTMSKKEAGSCLTAIFRGERFCAGLINEYVKNGIIVEILKHLSETH
;
A
#
# COMPACT_ATOMS: atom_id res chain seq x y z
N MET A 1 15.62 5.47 -23.67
CA MET A 1 15.42 5.07 -23.25
C MET A 1 15.31 4.58 -22.36
N ASN A 2 15.19 4.75 -21.72
CA ASN A 2 15.25 4.23 -20.84
C ASN A 2 14.40 4.20 -20.00
N ASP A 3 13.51 4.10 -19.98
CA ASP A 3 12.62 3.94 -19.22
C ASP A 3 12.69 2.90 -18.48
N HIS A 4 13.50 2.75 -17.61
CA HIS A 4 13.60 1.71 -16.80
C HIS A 4 12.75 1.89 -15.66
N LYS A 5 11.61 1.33 -15.65
CA LYS A 5 10.87 1.17 -14.43
C LYS A 5 11.53 0.09 -13.65
N LEU A 6 11.64 0.29 -12.35
CA LEU A 6 12.19 -0.70 -11.48
C LEU A 6 11.20 -1.84 -11.32
N ASN A 7 11.68 -3.04 -11.30
CA ASN A 7 10.84 -4.19 -10.99
C ASN A 7 11.15 -4.61 -9.58
N PHE A 8 10.09 -4.79 -8.80
CA PHE A 8 10.30 -5.33 -7.47
C PHE A 8 10.64 -6.80 -7.61
N GLU A 9 11.72 -7.21 -6.99
CA GLU A 9 12.05 -8.60 -6.94
C GLU A 9 11.41 -9.25 -5.73
N LYS A 10 11.34 -10.56 -5.73
CA LYS A 10 10.72 -11.25 -4.61
C LYS A 10 11.35 -10.85 -3.28
N SER A 11 12.67 -10.71 -3.26
CA SER A 11 13.35 -10.32 -2.03
C SER A 11 12.93 -8.94 -1.55
N ASP A 12 12.68 -8.03 -2.50
CA ASP A 12 12.21 -6.70 -2.13
C ASP A 12 10.82 -6.77 -1.54
N LEU A 13 9.95 -7.58 -2.11
CA LEU A 13 8.59 -7.70 -1.63
C LEU A 13 8.56 -8.31 -0.24
N ILE A 14 9.42 -9.30 0.01
CA ILE A 14 9.52 -9.90 1.33
C ILE A 14 10.04 -8.88 2.34
N LYS A 15 11.05 -8.10 1.95
CA LYS A 15 11.61 -7.08 2.81
C LYS A 15 10.56 -6.05 3.22
N TYR A 16 9.82 -5.54 2.24
CA TYR A 16 8.83 -4.52 2.54
C TYR A 16 7.61 -5.06 3.25
N THR A 17 7.26 -6.33 3.02
CA THR A 17 6.21 -6.96 3.79
C THR A 17 6.56 -6.90 5.28
N LYS A 18 7.80 -7.25 5.62
CA LYS A 18 8.23 -7.19 7.03
C LYS A 18 8.25 -5.77 7.56
N ILE A 19 8.68 -4.82 6.75
CA ILE A 19 8.72 -3.42 7.19
C ILE A 19 7.31 -2.93 7.51
N PHE A 20 6.34 -3.25 6.66
CA PHE A 20 4.97 -2.83 6.90
C PHE A 20 4.35 -3.59 8.08
N GLU A 21 4.72 -4.86 8.29
CA GLU A 21 4.25 -5.58 9.46
C GLU A 21 4.75 -4.94 10.75
N GLU A 22 6.02 -4.54 10.78
CA GLU A 22 6.57 -3.88 11.95
C GLU A 22 5.92 -2.53 12.16
N TYR A 23 5.69 -1.81 11.10
CA TYR A 23 5.03 -0.52 11.20
C TYR A 23 3.61 -0.68 11.73
N ARG A 24 2.90 -1.71 11.29
CA ARG A 24 1.57 -2.00 11.79
C ARG A 24 1.57 -2.21 13.29
N LYS A 25 2.56 -2.96 13.79
CA LYS A 25 2.69 -3.18 15.23
C LYS A 25 2.93 -1.87 15.96
N THR A 26 3.76 -1.01 15.39
CA THR A 26 4.01 0.29 15.97
C THR A 26 2.72 1.10 16.07
N LEU A 27 1.91 1.08 15.03
CA LEU A 27 0.65 1.81 15.04
C LEU A 27 -0.32 1.24 16.07
N GLU A 28 -0.35 -0.08 16.22
CA GLU A 28 -1.23 -0.70 17.18
C GLU A 28 -0.85 -0.37 18.61
N ASN A 29 0.44 -0.21 18.86
CA ASN A 29 0.90 0.08 20.20
C ASN A 29 0.87 1.54 20.55
N SER A 30 0.68 2.45 19.59
CA SER A 30 0.70 3.81 19.94
C SER A 30 -0.69 4.21 20.16
N THR A 31 -1.11 4.10 21.31
CA THR A 31 -2.42 4.38 21.54
C THR A 31 -2.62 5.72 21.73
N GLU A 32 -2.28 6.38 21.74
CA GLU A 32 -2.59 7.41 21.98
C GLU A 32 -2.87 8.25 21.70
N ASN A 33 -2.88 8.94 21.78
CA ASN A 33 -3.07 9.74 21.68
C ASN A 33 -3.59 10.56 21.45
N ALA A 34 -3.68 10.82 21.49
CA ALA A 34 -4.61 11.33 21.59
C ALA A 34 -4.64 12.63 21.47
N ASN A 35 -4.14 13.28 21.01
CA ASN A 35 -4.16 14.41 20.95
C ASN A 35 -4.87 14.90 20.10
N ASP A 36 -5.37 15.35 19.92
CA ASP A 36 -6.23 15.98 19.38
C ASP A 36 -5.81 16.95 18.44
N GLU A 37 -4.67 17.10 18.10
CA GLU A 37 -4.28 18.02 17.20
C GLU A 37 -4.70 17.61 15.85
N ILE A 38 -5.33 18.37 15.04
CA ILE A 38 -5.68 18.10 13.70
C ILE A 38 -4.46 18.33 12.85
N LYS A 39 -3.97 17.31 12.20
CA LYS A 39 -2.81 17.45 11.36
C LYS A 39 -3.24 17.46 9.92
N LEU A 40 -2.68 18.39 9.15
CA LEU A 40 -2.97 18.47 7.74
C LEU A 40 -2.19 17.44 6.92
N TYR A 41 -1.19 16.83 7.53
CA TYR A 41 -0.44 15.78 6.86
C TYR A 41 0.08 14.82 7.92
N VAL A 42 0.50 13.65 7.47
CA VAL A 42 1.02 12.62 8.36
C VAL A 42 2.47 12.37 7.98
N GLU A 43 3.32 12.29 8.99
CA GLU A 43 4.71 11.97 8.76
C GLU A 43 4.88 10.47 8.86
N TYR A 44 5.56 9.89 7.90
CA TYR A 44 5.77 8.46 7.88
C TYR A 44 7.23 8.13 8.17
N PRO A 45 7.51 6.96 8.73
CA PRO A 45 8.89 6.53 8.87
C PRO A 45 9.58 6.51 7.52
N ARG A 46 10.89 6.67 7.56
CA ARG A 46 11.65 6.74 6.33
C ARG A 46 11.45 5.55 5.43
N GLU A 47 11.39 4.36 6.00
CA GLU A 47 11.22 3.15 5.20
C GLU A 47 9.89 3.15 4.44
N ILE A 48 8.86 3.70 5.04
CA ILE A 48 7.56 3.78 4.39
C ILE A 48 7.61 4.80 3.25
N SER A 49 8.24 5.93 3.49
CA SER A 49 8.40 6.95 2.45
C SER A 49 9.27 6.42 1.31
N ASP A 50 10.31 5.68 1.64
CA ASP A 50 11.16 5.09 0.63
C ASP A 50 10.38 4.10 -0.24
N PHE A 51 9.52 3.29 0.39
CA PHE A 51 8.70 2.36 -0.38
C PHE A 51 7.81 3.12 -1.36
N GLN A 52 7.19 4.21 -0.92
CA GLN A 52 6.35 4.99 -1.82
C GLN A 52 7.12 5.48 -3.03
N ARG A 53 8.31 6.01 -2.80
CA ARG A 53 9.13 6.54 -3.87
C ARG A 53 9.52 5.45 -4.84
N ILE A 54 9.92 4.30 -4.32
CA ILE A 54 10.31 3.18 -5.17
C ILE A 54 9.10 2.64 -5.91
N PHE A 55 7.96 2.55 -5.23
CA PHE A 55 6.75 2.04 -5.85
C PHE A 55 6.35 2.87 -7.06
N PHE A 56 6.37 4.21 -6.92
CA PHE A 56 5.94 5.05 -8.03
C PHE A 56 6.93 5.06 -9.19
N ASN A 57 8.12 4.48 -8.99
CA ASN A 57 9.07 4.30 -10.08
C ASN A 57 9.11 2.86 -10.55
N SER A 58 8.17 2.04 -10.13
CA SER A 58 8.17 0.63 -10.45
C SER A 58 7.13 0.29 -11.51
N ASP A 59 7.16 -0.93 -11.99
CA ASP A 59 6.20 -1.41 -12.96
C ASP A 59 4.87 -1.80 -12.31
N LEU A 60 4.75 -1.69 -11.00
CA LEU A 60 3.49 -2.00 -10.32
C LEU A 60 2.50 -0.85 -10.37
N VAL A 61 2.98 0.37 -10.58
CA VAL A 61 2.08 1.51 -10.56
C VAL A 61 1.15 1.44 -11.78
N ASP A 62 -0.13 1.76 -11.58
CA ASP A 62 -1.12 1.68 -12.64
C ASP A 62 -1.88 2.99 -12.70
N ILE A 63 -1.69 3.75 -13.77
CA ILE A 63 -2.35 5.04 -13.90
C ILE A 63 -3.84 4.90 -14.12
N GLU A 64 -4.30 3.72 -14.51
CA GLU A 64 -5.73 3.47 -14.67
C GLU A 64 -6.30 2.72 -13.48
N TYR A 65 -5.71 2.89 -12.33
CA TYR A 65 -6.12 2.17 -11.14
C TYR A 65 -7.61 2.38 -10.81
N ASP A 66 -8.11 3.57 -11.09
CA ASP A 66 -9.50 3.89 -10.74
C ASP A 66 -10.48 2.99 -11.47
N ARG A 67 -10.18 2.68 -12.72
CA ARG A 67 -11.02 1.78 -13.50
C ARG A 67 -11.08 0.40 -12.85
N THR A 68 -9.92 -0.15 -12.51
CA THR A 68 -9.86 -1.47 -11.89
C THR A 68 -10.60 -1.46 -10.55
N MET A 69 -10.35 -0.44 -9.73
CA MET A 69 -10.99 -0.36 -8.43
C MET A 69 -12.51 -0.30 -8.56
N ASN A 70 -13.00 0.46 -9.52
CA ASN A 70 -14.45 0.56 -9.71
C ASN A 70 -15.04 -0.72 -10.26
N GLU A 71 -14.40 -1.31 -11.22
CA GLU A 71 -14.92 -2.54 -11.84
C GLU A 71 -14.98 -3.69 -10.85
N ARG A 72 -14.02 -3.75 -9.95
CA ARG A 72 -13.97 -4.83 -8.98
C ARG A 72 -14.70 -4.51 -7.68
N GLY A 73 -15.11 -3.27 -7.50
CA GLY A 73 -15.76 -2.86 -6.26
C GLY A 73 -14.80 -2.77 -5.09
N TRP A 74 -13.53 -2.52 -5.36
CA TRP A 74 -12.50 -2.57 -4.34
C TRP A 74 -12.33 -1.27 -3.56
N TYR A 75 -13.12 -0.24 -3.85
CA TYR A 75 -13.17 0.89 -2.94
C TYR A 75 -13.91 0.52 -1.65
N ASN A 76 -14.59 -0.62 -1.65
CA ASN A 76 -15.13 -1.19 -0.43
C ASN A 76 -14.03 -2.04 0.21
N GLU A 77 -13.59 -1.67 1.41
CA GLU A 77 -12.46 -2.33 2.06
C GLU A 77 -12.69 -3.81 2.30
N LYS A 78 -13.92 -4.17 2.67
CA LYS A 78 -14.21 -5.55 2.96
C LYS A 78 -14.10 -6.41 1.71
N LYS A 79 -14.63 -5.91 0.61
CA LYS A 79 -14.55 -6.63 -0.66
C LYS A 79 -13.12 -6.76 -1.12
N LEU A 80 -12.36 -5.68 -0.99
CA LEU A 80 -10.94 -5.70 -1.34
C LEU A 80 -10.21 -6.76 -0.55
N ALA A 81 -10.41 -6.77 0.77
CA ALA A 81 -9.71 -7.71 1.63
C ALA A 81 -10.05 -9.16 1.25
N GLU A 82 -11.29 -9.41 0.88
CA GLU A 82 -11.71 -10.77 0.52
C GLU A 82 -11.07 -11.23 -0.77
N ASP A 83 -10.76 -10.31 -1.68
CA ASP A 83 -10.30 -10.69 -3.00
C ASP A 83 -8.78 -10.70 -3.17
N ILE A 84 -8.03 -10.32 -2.14
CA ILE A 84 -6.57 -10.20 -2.29
C ILE A 84 -5.93 -11.48 -2.81
N GLY A 85 -6.37 -12.60 -2.33
CA GLY A 85 -5.77 -13.88 -2.71
C GLY A 85 -5.94 -14.24 -4.17
N THR A 86 -6.84 -13.56 -4.90
CA THR A 86 -7.08 -13.88 -6.29
C THR A 86 -6.56 -12.80 -7.23
N MET A 87 -5.87 -11.80 -6.71
CA MET A 87 -5.42 -10.69 -7.55
C MET A 87 -4.27 -11.08 -8.45
N SER A 88 -4.30 -10.56 -9.67
CA SER A 88 -3.13 -10.62 -10.54
C SER A 88 -2.13 -9.57 -10.05
N LYS A 89 -0.92 -9.65 -10.58
CA LYS A 89 0.10 -8.65 -10.26
C LYS A 89 -0.40 -7.25 -10.62
N LYS A 90 -1.04 -7.11 -11.78
CA LYS A 90 -1.54 -5.82 -12.20
C LYS A 90 -2.64 -5.32 -11.27
N GLU A 91 -3.52 -6.20 -10.85
CA GLU A 91 -4.59 -5.82 -9.95
C GLU A 91 -4.06 -5.39 -8.59
N ALA A 92 -3.07 -6.10 -8.08
CA ALA A 92 -2.44 -5.72 -6.82
C ALA A 92 -1.78 -4.35 -6.95
N GLY A 93 -1.12 -4.10 -8.09
CA GLY A 93 -0.52 -2.80 -8.34
C GLY A 93 -1.55 -1.69 -8.40
N SER A 94 -2.72 -1.97 -8.98
CA SER A 94 -3.81 -1.00 -9.02
C SER A 94 -4.26 -0.62 -7.62
N CYS A 95 -4.40 -1.61 -6.75
CA CYS A 95 -4.83 -1.35 -5.36
C CYS A 95 -3.80 -0.50 -4.62
N LEU A 96 -2.53 -0.85 -4.74
CA LEU A 96 -1.50 -0.07 -4.07
C LEU A 96 -1.45 1.36 -4.63
N THR A 97 -1.62 1.50 -5.94
CA THR A 97 -1.63 2.83 -6.55
C THR A 97 -2.77 3.67 -5.97
N ALA A 98 -3.95 3.07 -5.85
CA ALA A 98 -5.10 3.78 -5.31
C ALA A 98 -4.84 4.25 -3.89
N ILE A 99 -4.24 3.38 -3.07
CA ILE A 99 -3.99 3.71 -1.68
C ILE A 99 -2.95 4.83 -1.57
N PHE A 100 -1.83 4.69 -2.26
CA PHE A 100 -0.76 5.67 -2.10
C PHE A 100 -1.10 7.01 -2.75
N ARG A 101 -1.82 6.99 -3.86
CA ARG A 101 -2.27 8.25 -4.44
C ARG A 101 -3.37 8.89 -3.60
N GLY A 102 -4.22 8.06 -2.99
CA GLY A 102 -5.29 8.55 -2.15
C GLY A 102 -4.80 9.32 -0.95
N GLU A 103 -3.58 9.03 -0.51
CA GLU A 103 -3.01 9.72 0.64
C GLU A 103 -2.94 11.24 0.41
N ARG A 104 -2.79 11.66 -0.84
CA ARG A 104 -2.72 13.09 -1.14
C ARG A 104 -4.03 13.80 -0.81
N PHE A 105 -5.13 13.08 -0.89
CA PHE A 105 -6.44 13.68 -0.68
C PHE A 105 -7.01 13.34 0.68
N CYS A 106 -6.46 12.34 1.33
CA CYS A 106 -6.97 11.89 2.62
C CYS A 106 -5.78 11.50 3.47
N ALA A 107 -5.24 12.47 4.20
CA ALA A 107 -4.05 12.22 5.02
C ALA A 107 -4.34 11.12 6.02
N GLY A 108 -3.44 10.18 6.13
CA GLY A 108 -3.60 9.04 7.03
C GLY A 108 -4.18 7.81 6.36
N LEU A 109 -4.48 7.90 5.07
CA LEU A 109 -5.06 6.75 4.36
C LEU A 109 -4.13 5.55 4.38
N ILE A 110 -2.82 5.79 4.20
CA ILE A 110 -1.86 4.70 4.23
C ILE A 110 -1.90 4.02 5.59
N ASN A 111 -1.94 4.79 6.67
CA ASN A 111 -2.02 4.22 8.01
C ASN A 111 -3.27 3.38 8.19
N GLU A 112 -4.38 3.83 7.64
CA GLU A 112 -5.62 3.07 7.73
C GLU A 112 -5.45 1.69 7.07
N TYR A 113 -4.83 1.66 5.90
CA TYR A 113 -4.65 0.39 5.18
C TYR A 113 -3.49 -0.44 5.72
N VAL A 114 -2.61 0.16 6.50
CA VAL A 114 -1.63 -0.62 7.27
C VAL A 114 -2.33 -1.28 8.45
N LYS A 115 -3.14 -0.50 9.18
CA LYS A 115 -3.80 -1.02 10.37
C LYS A 115 -4.77 -2.15 10.06
N ASN A 116 -5.50 -2.05 8.95
CA ASN A 116 -6.45 -3.10 8.61
C ASN A 116 -5.80 -4.30 7.92
N GLY A 117 -4.48 -4.25 7.72
CA GLY A 117 -3.74 -5.38 7.19
C GLY A 117 -3.72 -5.51 5.68
N ILE A 118 -4.43 -4.64 4.97
CA ILE A 118 -4.56 -4.80 3.53
C ILE A 118 -3.23 -4.62 2.80
N ILE A 119 -2.44 -3.60 3.15
CA ILE A 119 -1.16 -3.41 2.48
C ILE A 119 -0.25 -4.61 2.69
N VAL A 120 -0.17 -5.10 3.93
CA VAL A 120 0.67 -6.25 4.24
C VAL A 120 0.21 -7.46 3.44
N GLU A 121 -1.08 -7.71 3.37
CA GLU A 121 -1.59 -8.87 2.66
C GLU A 121 -1.35 -8.78 1.16
N ILE A 122 -1.45 -7.58 0.58
CA ILE A 122 -1.18 -7.41 -0.83
C ILE A 122 0.30 -7.68 -1.13
N LEU A 123 1.20 -7.14 -0.30
CA LEU A 123 2.63 -7.35 -0.51
C LEU A 123 2.99 -8.82 -0.33
N LYS A 124 2.38 -9.46 0.66
CA LYS A 124 2.62 -10.87 0.89
C LYS A 124 2.14 -11.70 -0.29
N HIS A 125 0.97 -11.39 -0.81
CA HIS A 125 0.43 -12.09 -1.97
C HIS A 125 1.37 -11.93 -3.17
N LEU A 126 1.84 -10.71 -3.40
CA LEU A 126 2.77 -10.46 -4.49
C LEU A 126 4.06 -11.26 -4.32
N SER A 127 4.56 -11.35 -3.09
CA SER A 127 5.82 -12.08 -2.86
C SER A 127 5.64 -13.58 -3.08
N GLU A 128 4.42 -14.08 -2.86
CA GLU A 128 4.18 -15.51 -3.01
C GLU A 128 3.84 -15.91 -4.44
N THR A 129 3.38 -14.97 -5.25
CA THR A 129 2.96 -15.30 -6.60
C THR A 129 3.98 -14.89 -7.65
N HIS A 130 5.09 -14.34 -7.25
CA HIS A 130 6.11 -13.92 -8.20
C HIS A 130 7.14 -14.96 -8.43
#